data_bfb37dedaa72bb02cacd03530fa0e89b
#
_entry.id   bfb37dedaa72bb02cacd03530fa0e89b
#
_cell.length_a   1.000
_cell.length_b   1.000
_cell.length_c   1.000
_cell.angle_alpha   90.00
_cell.angle_beta   90.00
_cell.angle_gamma   90.00
#
_symmetry.space_group_name_H-M   'P 1'
#
loop_
_entity.id
_entity.type
_entity.pdbx_description
1 polymer ?
#
loop_
_entity_poly.entity_id
_entity_poly.type
_entity_poly.pdbx_seq_one_letter_code
_entity_poly.pdbx_strand_id
1 'polypeptide(L)'
;PAVTHERYVEIWKSKPLVRRDLNLPDSKGTNPTGSMLLKKGLYDIDQQTYFRYEAFANHEWTSRKGKPSYFEYAEVNFRFVVNGIDYGVHRLEIKFDSRTNTATYLQKQPMASISWGECKQFLASEALLERTMTMYRDTATGEASEDGSRRNATYVIEIE
;
A
#
# COMPACT_ATOMS: atom_id res chain seq x y z
N PRO A 1 12.38 -17.38 4.63
CA PRO A 1 11.32 -16.41 4.48
C PRO A 1 9.99 -17.07 4.15
N ALA A 2 8.91 -16.45 4.55
CA ALA A 2 7.57 -16.97 4.31
C ALA A 2 7.09 -16.74 2.87
N VAL A 3 7.84 -16.02 2.06
CA VAL A 3 7.46 -15.62 0.70
C VAL A 3 8.41 -16.29 -0.30
N THR A 4 7.81 -16.98 -1.30
CA THR A 4 8.57 -17.67 -2.35
C THR A 4 8.43 -16.94 -3.68
N HIS A 5 9.47 -16.98 -4.53
CA HIS A 5 9.50 -16.22 -5.80
C HIS A 5 8.57 -16.77 -6.88
N GLU A 6 8.24 -18.04 -6.87
CA GLU A 6 7.42 -18.66 -7.94
C GLU A 6 5.98 -18.13 -7.94
N ARG A 7 5.40 -17.99 -6.77
CA ARG A 7 4.00 -17.56 -6.60
C ARG A 7 3.90 -16.04 -6.41
N TYR A 8 4.86 -15.45 -5.73
CA TYR A 8 4.81 -14.06 -5.30
C TYR A 8 5.74 -13.21 -6.15
N VAL A 9 5.17 -12.20 -6.81
CA VAL A 9 5.92 -11.29 -7.67
C VAL A 9 6.13 -9.98 -6.90
N GLU A 10 7.38 -9.62 -6.65
CA GLU A 10 7.70 -8.35 -6.01
C GLU A 10 7.26 -7.22 -6.92
N ILE A 11 6.46 -6.29 -6.40
CA ILE A 11 5.97 -5.14 -7.15
C ILE A 11 6.46 -3.82 -6.58
N TRP A 12 6.98 -3.81 -5.35
CA TRP A 12 7.42 -2.56 -4.72
C TRP A 12 8.22 -2.85 -3.46
N LYS A 13 9.12 -1.95 -3.14
CA LYS A 13 9.91 -2.00 -1.91
C LYS A 13 10.10 -0.57 -1.39
N SER A 14 9.85 -0.38 -0.09
CA SER A 14 9.99 0.93 0.54
C SER A 14 11.44 1.26 0.83
N LYS A 15 11.72 2.54 1.04
CA LYS A 15 12.90 2.98 1.77
C LYS A 15 12.74 2.59 3.25
N PRO A 16 13.81 2.69 4.06
CA PRO A 16 13.68 2.40 5.50
C PRO A 16 12.48 3.12 6.11
N LEU A 17 11.69 2.38 6.88
CA LEU A 17 10.44 2.87 7.45
C LEU A 17 10.70 3.93 8.51
N VAL A 18 9.86 4.95 8.51
CA VAL A 18 9.91 6.05 9.48
C VAL A 18 8.63 6.04 10.33
N ARG A 19 8.62 6.83 11.41
CA ARG A 19 7.52 6.85 12.37
C ARG A 19 6.15 7.08 11.71
N ARG A 20 6.08 7.99 10.76
CA ARG A 20 4.82 8.29 10.05
C ARG A 20 4.28 7.08 9.29
N ASP A 21 5.15 6.28 8.67
CA ASP A 21 4.74 5.10 7.92
C ASP A 21 4.08 4.05 8.82
N LEU A 22 4.51 3.97 10.07
CA LEU A 22 4.12 2.95 11.02
C LEU A 22 3.02 3.40 11.99
N ASN A 23 2.40 4.54 11.74
CA ASN A 23 1.38 5.08 12.63
C ASN A 23 1.91 5.35 14.05
N LEU A 24 3.16 5.79 14.14
CA LEU A 24 3.80 6.18 15.41
C LEU A 24 3.81 7.72 15.51
N PRO A 25 3.54 8.29 16.70
CA PRO A 25 3.62 9.74 16.87
C PRO A 25 5.05 10.22 16.66
N ASP A 26 5.20 11.44 16.12
CA ASP A 26 6.52 12.04 15.95
C ASP A 26 7.02 12.65 17.28
N SER A 27 8.23 13.21 17.24
CA SER A 27 8.85 13.83 18.43
C SER A 27 8.10 15.06 18.93
N LYS A 28 7.19 15.61 18.14
CA LYS A 28 6.36 16.78 18.51
C LYS A 28 5.01 16.37 19.08
N GLY A 29 4.76 15.06 19.20
CA GLY A 29 3.51 14.55 19.72
C GLY A 29 2.34 14.67 18.75
N THR A 30 2.61 14.82 17.45
CA THR A 30 1.58 14.89 16.42
C THR A 30 0.83 13.55 16.34
N ASN A 31 -0.50 13.60 16.28
CA ASN A 31 -1.32 12.41 16.16
C ASN A 31 -1.08 11.71 14.81
N PRO A 32 -0.84 10.40 14.81
CA PRO A 32 -0.65 9.64 13.56
C PRO A 32 -1.92 9.66 12.70
N THR A 33 -1.73 9.65 11.40
CA THR A 33 -2.86 9.70 10.46
C THR A 33 -3.52 8.33 10.22
N GLY A 34 -2.86 7.24 10.64
CA GLY A 34 -3.36 5.90 10.40
C GLY A 34 -3.16 5.41 8.98
N SER A 35 -2.39 6.12 8.19
CA SER A 35 -2.14 5.79 6.80
C SER A 35 -0.67 6.02 6.43
N MET A 36 -0.24 5.37 5.34
CA MET A 36 1.09 5.55 4.78
C MET A 36 0.97 6.08 3.36
N LEU A 37 1.77 7.09 3.01
CA LEU A 37 1.88 7.56 1.65
C LEU A 37 2.66 6.52 0.81
N LEU A 38 2.11 6.18 -0.35
CA LEU A 38 2.75 5.23 -1.26
C LEU A 38 3.70 6.00 -2.18
N LYS A 39 4.97 5.95 -1.83
CA LYS A 39 6.06 6.63 -2.53
C LYS A 39 6.78 5.64 -3.44
N LYS A 40 7.64 6.15 -4.33
CA LYS A 40 8.41 5.28 -5.23
C LYS A 40 9.33 4.30 -4.46
N GLY A 41 9.77 4.67 -3.27
CA GLY A 41 10.65 3.82 -2.48
C GLY A 41 11.98 3.56 -3.18
N LEU A 42 12.34 2.28 -3.27
CA LEU A 42 13.56 1.84 -3.95
C LEU A 42 13.33 1.50 -5.44
N TYR A 43 12.13 1.78 -5.95
CA TYR A 43 11.78 1.50 -7.33
C TYR A 43 11.91 2.75 -8.21
N ASP A 44 12.27 2.54 -9.46
CA ASP A 44 12.27 3.59 -10.48
C ASP A 44 10.91 3.64 -11.16
N ILE A 45 9.94 4.20 -10.46
CA ILE A 45 8.54 4.31 -10.90
C ILE A 45 8.06 5.74 -10.72
N ASP A 46 6.96 6.08 -11.38
CA ASP A 46 6.25 7.33 -11.13
C ASP A 46 5.29 7.11 -9.97
N GLN A 47 5.63 7.63 -8.80
CA GLN A 47 4.82 7.44 -7.59
C GLN A 47 3.43 8.07 -7.68
N GLN A 48 3.19 8.92 -8.69
CA GLN A 48 1.90 9.59 -8.86
C GLN A 48 0.91 8.75 -9.65
N THR A 49 1.38 7.74 -10.40
CA THR A 49 0.54 6.93 -11.29
C THR A 49 0.67 5.42 -11.06
N TYR A 50 1.82 4.98 -10.56
CA TYR A 50 2.15 3.56 -10.50
C TYR A 50 1.12 2.74 -9.71
N PHE A 51 0.76 3.21 -8.52
CA PHE A 51 -0.11 2.42 -7.64
C PHE A 51 -1.53 2.30 -8.18
N ARG A 52 -2.04 3.39 -8.76
CA ARG A 52 -3.40 3.41 -9.31
C ARG A 52 -3.51 2.65 -10.62
N TYR A 53 -2.55 2.86 -11.52
CA TYR A 53 -2.67 2.39 -12.89
C TYR A 53 -1.85 1.15 -13.22
N GLU A 54 -0.98 0.70 -12.31
CA GLU A 54 -0.18 -0.51 -12.50
C GLU A 54 -0.34 -1.48 -11.34
N ALA A 55 0.13 -1.13 -10.13
CA ALA A 55 0.14 -2.05 -8.99
C ALA A 55 -1.26 -2.56 -8.63
N PHE A 56 -2.25 -1.68 -8.57
CA PHE A 56 -3.62 -2.00 -8.18
C PHE A 56 -4.63 -1.72 -9.28
N ALA A 57 -4.19 -1.73 -10.54
CA ALA A 57 -5.04 -1.40 -11.69
C ALA A 57 -6.25 -2.33 -11.82
N ASN A 58 -6.10 -3.58 -11.43
CA ASN A 58 -7.14 -4.60 -11.60
C ASN A 58 -8.09 -4.72 -10.40
N HIS A 59 -8.17 -3.68 -9.59
CA HIS A 59 -9.14 -3.57 -8.51
C HIS A 59 -10.26 -2.64 -8.92
N GLU A 60 -11.40 -2.76 -8.22
CA GLU A 60 -12.52 -1.86 -8.42
C GLU A 60 -12.25 -0.56 -7.67
N TRP A 61 -12.15 0.54 -8.42
CA TRP A 61 -11.96 1.87 -7.86
C TRP A 61 -13.28 2.63 -7.91
N THR A 62 -13.72 3.14 -6.77
CA THR A 62 -15.01 3.83 -6.64
C THR A 62 -14.83 5.14 -5.90
N SER A 63 -15.74 6.09 -6.18
CA SER A 63 -15.88 7.28 -5.36
C SER A 63 -16.75 6.97 -4.13
N ARG A 64 -16.72 7.86 -3.14
CA ARG A 64 -17.53 7.72 -1.92
C ARG A 64 -18.52 8.85 -1.79
N LYS A 65 -19.73 8.50 -1.35
CA LYS A 65 -20.75 9.47 -1.02
C LYS A 65 -20.24 10.41 0.08
N GLY A 66 -20.44 11.70 -0.11
CA GLY A 66 -19.99 12.70 0.85
C GLY A 66 -18.51 13.08 0.73
N LYS A 67 -17.78 12.49 -0.22
CA LYS A 67 -16.38 12.81 -0.51
C LYS A 67 -16.28 13.37 -1.92
N PRO A 68 -15.28 14.24 -2.20
CA PRO A 68 -15.05 14.73 -3.56
C PRO A 68 -14.86 13.58 -4.55
N SER A 69 -15.41 13.75 -5.75
CA SER A 69 -15.36 12.70 -6.79
C SER A 69 -13.95 12.43 -7.32
N TYR A 70 -13.01 13.35 -7.13
CA TYR A 70 -11.63 13.14 -7.54
C TYR A 70 -10.85 12.19 -6.62
N PHE A 71 -11.38 11.85 -5.44
CA PHE A 71 -10.83 10.79 -4.62
C PHE A 71 -11.42 9.45 -5.04
N GLU A 72 -10.56 8.51 -5.35
CA GLU A 72 -10.95 7.15 -5.71
C GLU A 72 -10.45 6.19 -4.63
N TYR A 73 -11.23 5.17 -4.34
CA TYR A 73 -10.95 4.22 -3.27
C TYR A 73 -11.04 2.80 -3.80
N ALA A 74 -10.11 1.96 -3.40
CA ALA A 74 -10.16 0.52 -3.66
C ALA A 74 -9.90 -0.23 -2.36
N GLU A 75 -10.56 -1.36 -2.19
CA GLU A 75 -10.31 -2.25 -1.07
C GLU A 75 -9.50 -3.44 -1.56
N VAL A 76 -8.37 -3.68 -0.91
CA VAL A 76 -7.38 -4.68 -1.35
C VAL A 76 -7.03 -5.56 -0.17
N ASN A 77 -6.93 -6.86 -0.42
CA ASN A 77 -6.54 -7.82 0.62
C ASN A 77 -5.02 -7.90 0.68
N PHE A 78 -4.49 -7.74 1.90
CA PHE A 78 -3.06 -7.83 2.17
C PHE A 78 -2.79 -8.87 3.24
N ARG A 79 -1.91 -9.82 2.95
CA ARG A 79 -1.32 -10.69 3.97
C ARG A 79 -0.10 -9.99 4.54
N PHE A 80 0.02 -9.96 5.85
CA PHE A 80 1.16 -9.33 6.50
C PHE A 80 2.09 -10.38 7.10
N VAL A 81 3.37 -10.30 6.73
CA VAL A 81 4.43 -11.11 7.33
C VAL A 81 5.46 -10.13 7.88
N VAL A 82 5.54 -10.06 9.21
CA VAL A 82 6.38 -9.09 9.92
C VAL A 82 7.35 -9.85 10.81
N ASN A 83 8.65 -9.69 10.55
CA ASN A 83 9.72 -10.42 11.25
C ASN A 83 9.46 -11.93 11.25
N GLY A 84 9.00 -12.47 10.13
CA GLY A 84 8.72 -13.90 9.96
C GLY A 84 7.39 -14.35 10.54
N ILE A 85 6.63 -13.48 11.19
CA ILE A 85 5.33 -13.82 11.78
C ILE A 85 4.23 -13.45 10.78
N ASP A 86 3.37 -14.42 10.46
CA ASP A 86 2.22 -14.22 9.57
C ASP A 86 1.03 -13.73 10.39
N TYR A 87 0.61 -12.50 10.16
CA TYR A 87 -0.53 -11.88 10.83
C TYR A 87 -1.84 -12.04 10.05
N GLY A 88 -1.84 -12.85 9.01
CA GLY A 88 -3.03 -13.13 8.22
C GLY A 88 -3.37 -12.07 7.19
N VAL A 89 -4.52 -12.24 6.57
CA VAL A 89 -5.01 -11.36 5.49
C VAL A 89 -5.97 -10.34 6.06
N HIS A 90 -5.75 -9.07 5.70
CA HIS A 90 -6.59 -7.96 6.13
C HIS A 90 -7.00 -7.15 4.90
N ARG A 91 -8.26 -6.75 4.86
CA ARG A 91 -8.80 -5.93 3.77
C ARG A 91 -8.61 -4.47 4.12
N LEU A 92 -7.76 -3.79 3.35
CA LEU A 92 -7.39 -2.41 3.61
C LEU A 92 -7.77 -1.52 2.44
N GLU A 93 -7.93 -0.22 2.75
CA GLU A 93 -8.30 0.79 1.77
C GLU A 93 -7.08 1.46 1.18
N ILE A 94 -7.08 1.55 -0.15
CA ILE A 94 -6.14 2.39 -0.89
C ILE A 94 -6.93 3.60 -1.39
N LYS A 95 -6.40 4.81 -1.16
CA LYS A 95 -6.99 6.06 -1.62
C LYS A 95 -6.10 6.68 -2.68
N PHE A 96 -6.71 7.19 -3.74
CA PHE A 96 -6.01 7.87 -4.83
C PHE A 96 -6.65 9.23 -5.11
N ASP A 97 -5.81 10.26 -5.22
CA ASP A 97 -6.22 11.61 -5.63
C ASP A 97 -5.93 11.74 -7.13
N SER A 98 -7.00 11.84 -7.93
CA SER A 98 -6.89 11.85 -9.39
C SER A 98 -6.57 13.22 -9.99
N ARG A 99 -6.49 14.27 -9.16
CA ARG A 99 -6.23 15.62 -9.66
C ARG A 99 -4.79 15.77 -10.15
N THR A 100 -4.63 16.52 -11.23
CA THR A 100 -3.33 16.79 -11.83
C THR A 100 -2.98 18.28 -11.84
N ASN A 101 -3.80 19.10 -11.17
CA ASN A 101 -3.65 20.56 -11.14
C ASN A 101 -3.43 21.11 -9.73
N THR A 102 -3.17 20.26 -8.76
CA THR A 102 -2.90 20.68 -7.39
C THR A 102 -1.41 20.95 -7.18
N ALA A 103 -1.10 21.75 -6.14
CA ALA A 103 0.30 21.96 -5.75
C ALA A 103 0.98 20.64 -5.42
N THR A 104 0.28 19.73 -4.74
CA THR A 104 0.78 18.41 -4.40
C THR A 104 1.22 17.64 -5.66
N TYR A 105 0.38 17.60 -6.68
CA TYR A 105 0.71 16.92 -7.94
C TYR A 105 1.88 17.60 -8.64
N LEU A 106 1.85 18.94 -8.75
CA LEU A 106 2.88 19.70 -9.46
C LEU A 106 4.25 19.60 -8.76
N GLN A 107 4.27 19.36 -7.46
CA GLN A 107 5.49 19.16 -6.68
C GLN A 107 5.97 17.71 -6.69
N LYS A 108 5.38 16.86 -7.52
CA LYS A 108 5.75 15.45 -7.68
C LYS A 108 5.54 14.63 -6.40
N GLN A 109 4.60 15.03 -5.55
CA GLN A 109 4.28 14.32 -4.31
C GLN A 109 3.45 13.06 -4.59
N PRO A 110 3.48 12.06 -3.66
CA PRO A 110 2.66 10.86 -3.80
C PRO A 110 1.17 11.20 -3.86
N MET A 111 0.43 10.49 -4.70
CA MET A 111 -1.01 10.69 -4.87
C MET A 111 -1.84 9.53 -4.31
N ALA A 112 -1.21 8.46 -3.86
CA ALA A 112 -1.89 7.31 -3.28
C ALA A 112 -1.44 7.08 -1.84
N SER A 113 -2.35 6.53 -1.04
CA SER A 113 -2.04 6.15 0.35
C SER A 113 -2.79 4.87 0.72
N ILE A 114 -2.24 4.14 1.70
CA ILE A 114 -2.87 2.95 2.27
C ILE A 114 -3.25 3.24 3.71
N SER A 115 -4.47 2.89 4.09
CA SER A 115 -4.96 3.02 5.47
C SER A 115 -4.73 1.73 6.21
N TRP A 116 -4.04 1.80 7.37
CA TRP A 116 -3.64 0.60 8.11
C TRP A 116 -4.79 -0.09 8.82
N GLY A 117 -5.88 0.65 9.17
CA GLY A 117 -7.02 0.05 9.85
C GLY A 117 -6.63 -0.72 11.10
N GLU A 118 -7.12 -1.94 11.23
CA GLU A 118 -6.79 -2.82 12.36
C GLU A 118 -5.33 -3.28 12.41
N CYS A 119 -4.61 -3.17 11.28
CA CYS A 119 -3.20 -3.57 11.22
C CYS A 119 -2.29 -2.66 12.05
N LYS A 120 -2.78 -1.53 12.52
CA LYS A 120 -2.07 -0.68 13.47
C LYS A 120 -1.59 -1.47 14.70
N GLN A 121 -2.35 -2.50 15.09
CA GLN A 121 -2.03 -3.31 16.27
C GLN A 121 -0.64 -3.94 16.20
N PHE A 122 -0.18 -4.31 15.02
CA PHE A 122 1.15 -4.91 14.88
C PHE A 122 2.13 -4.04 14.08
N LEU A 123 1.66 -3.01 13.37
CA LEU A 123 2.51 -2.12 12.61
C LEU A 123 3.04 -0.95 13.45
N ALA A 124 2.28 -0.49 14.44
CA ALA A 124 2.68 0.63 15.29
C ALA A 124 3.70 0.17 16.34
N SER A 125 4.89 -0.19 15.88
CA SER A 125 5.97 -0.71 16.72
C SER A 125 7.29 -0.03 16.35
N GLU A 126 7.98 0.47 17.36
CA GLU A 126 9.30 1.09 17.16
C GLU A 126 10.35 0.08 16.70
N ALA A 127 10.13 -1.21 16.92
CA ALA A 127 11.01 -2.26 16.43
C ALA A 127 11.06 -2.34 14.90
N LEU A 128 10.07 -1.75 14.21
CA LEU A 128 10.00 -1.76 12.76
C LEU A 128 10.63 -0.53 12.11
N LEU A 129 11.06 0.45 12.91
CA LEU A 129 11.75 1.62 12.38
C LEU A 129 13.04 1.19 11.67
N GLU A 130 13.35 1.85 10.56
CA GLU A 130 14.52 1.58 9.70
C GLU A 130 14.47 0.23 8.97
N ARG A 131 13.42 -0.58 9.18
CA ARG A 131 13.21 -1.82 8.42
C ARG A 131 12.67 -1.51 7.04
N THR A 132 12.73 -2.46 6.13
CA THR A 132 12.23 -2.32 4.77
C THR A 132 10.93 -3.10 4.61
N MET A 133 9.97 -2.48 3.93
CA MET A 133 8.70 -3.10 3.60
C MET A 133 8.72 -3.50 2.12
N THR A 134 8.45 -4.76 1.84
CA THR A 134 8.36 -5.27 0.47
C THR A 134 6.94 -5.70 0.18
N MET A 135 6.42 -5.34 -0.98
CA MET A 135 5.07 -5.72 -1.41
C MET A 135 5.15 -6.67 -2.58
N TYR A 136 4.43 -7.79 -2.47
CA TYR A 136 4.34 -8.81 -3.51
C TYR A 136 2.90 -8.98 -3.94
N ARG A 137 2.70 -9.31 -5.21
CA ARG A 137 1.41 -9.78 -5.70
C ARG A 137 1.38 -11.30 -5.64
N ASP A 138 0.32 -11.85 -5.05
CA ASP A 138 0.11 -13.30 -4.99
C ASP A 138 -0.60 -13.74 -6.28
N THR A 139 0.16 -14.32 -7.21
CA THR A 139 -0.34 -14.68 -8.53
C THR A 139 -1.32 -15.86 -8.53
N ALA A 140 -1.44 -16.56 -7.40
CA ALA A 140 -2.40 -17.66 -7.26
C ALA A 140 -3.77 -17.19 -6.75
N THR A 141 -3.93 -15.90 -6.49
CA THR A 141 -5.19 -15.33 -5.97
C THR A 141 -5.86 -14.44 -7.01
N GLY A 142 -7.07 -14.03 -6.68
CA GLY A 142 -7.87 -13.19 -7.55
C GLY A 142 -8.72 -14.00 -8.51
N GLU A 143 -9.43 -13.29 -9.37
CA GLU A 143 -10.37 -13.87 -10.32
C GLU A 143 -9.79 -13.79 -11.73
N ALA A 144 -9.81 -14.92 -12.45
CA ALA A 144 -9.31 -14.96 -13.82
C ALA A 144 -10.19 -14.12 -14.76
N SER A 145 -9.57 -13.30 -15.60
CA SER A 145 -10.22 -12.52 -16.64
C SER A 145 -10.02 -13.19 -17.99
N GLU A 146 -10.85 -12.80 -18.98
CA GLU A 146 -10.79 -13.36 -20.34
C GLU A 146 -9.44 -13.11 -21.02
N ASP A 147 -8.76 -11.99 -20.68
CA ASP A 147 -7.47 -11.63 -21.26
C ASP A 147 -6.28 -12.31 -20.55
N GLY A 148 -6.54 -13.23 -19.61
CA GLY A 148 -5.52 -13.93 -18.86
C GLY A 148 -5.00 -13.18 -17.63
N SER A 149 -5.43 -11.95 -17.40
CA SER A 149 -5.09 -11.24 -16.18
C SER A 149 -5.96 -11.71 -15.01
N ARG A 150 -5.62 -11.27 -13.79
CA ARG A 150 -6.41 -11.56 -12.59
C ARG A 150 -6.86 -10.27 -11.94
N ARG A 151 -8.13 -10.28 -11.50
CA ARG A 151 -8.73 -9.16 -10.77
C ARG A 151 -8.76 -9.48 -9.28
N ASN A 152 -8.66 -8.44 -8.46
CA ASN A 152 -8.79 -8.55 -7.00
C ASN A 152 -7.82 -9.53 -6.38
N ALA A 153 -6.58 -9.56 -6.87
CA ALA A 153 -5.53 -10.38 -6.29
C ALA A 153 -5.24 -9.96 -4.84
N THR A 154 -4.77 -10.91 -4.04
CA THR A 154 -4.23 -10.63 -2.71
C THR A 154 -2.75 -10.24 -2.85
N TYR A 155 -2.32 -9.32 -2.02
CA TYR A 155 -0.93 -8.88 -1.96
C TYR A 155 -0.32 -9.31 -0.64
N VAL A 156 1.00 -9.40 -0.59
CA VAL A 156 1.73 -9.68 0.64
C VAL A 156 2.60 -8.48 0.96
N ILE A 157 2.51 -8.02 2.20
CA ILE A 157 3.43 -7.02 2.74
C ILE A 157 4.34 -7.72 3.73
N GLU A 158 5.63 -7.73 3.42
CA GLU A 158 6.65 -8.32 4.27
C GLU A 158 7.56 -7.23 4.83
N ILE A 159 7.77 -7.23 6.14
CA ILE A 159 8.67 -6.30 6.82
C ILE A 159 9.76 -7.10 7.51
N GLU A 160 10.99 -6.83 7.15
CA GLU A 160 12.19 -7.47 7.71
C GLU A 160 13.19 -6.44 8.20
#